data_2334d3a5d7d162b257cfbc60e8b0b7db
#
_entry.id   2334d3a5d7d162b257cfbc60e8b0b7db
#
_cell.length_a   1.000
_cell.length_b   1.000
_cell.length_c   1.000
_cell.angle_alpha   90.00
_cell.angle_beta   90.00
_cell.angle_gamma   90.00
#
_symmetry.space_group_name_H-M   'P 1'
#
loop_
_entity.id
_entity.type
_entity.pdbx_description
1 polymer ?
#
loop_
_entity_poly.entity_id
_entity_poly.type
_entity_poly.pdbx_seq_one_letter_code
_entity_poly.pdbx_strand_id
1 'polypeptide(L)'
;MRKIKIMIATSGLAIAGLVSAGFIRSNKPVVIHSTDKSFAVVELFTSEGCSSCPPADELLARVQKENAGKPVYILAYHVDYWNRLGWKDSFSHADFSKRQSIYANWLHLSGVYTPQAVVNGQTEFVGSAQGTLRNAIRTNLEKPTKAKVTLTGLAVNNHEATVKYTTEGSGDNTALVLALVRKNATSVVKSGENGGHTLSHIQIVNKLKSIQLGNNKTGATSIELPHSFSAQAYELIGFVQNTQTGQIVAAARSAFSQMVIAGN
;
A
#
# COMPACT_ATOMS: atom_id res chain seq x y z
N MET A 1 -9.32 89.43 41.41
CA MET A 1 -9.75 88.80 40.11
C MET A 1 -8.81 87.63 39.78
N ARG A 2 -9.21 86.39 40.08
CA ARG A 2 -8.42 85.16 39.96
C ARG A 2 -8.69 84.55 38.55
N LYS A 3 -7.67 84.40 37.73
CA LYS A 3 -7.75 83.77 36.44
C LYS A 3 -7.58 82.29 36.62
N ILE A 4 -8.62 81.51 36.29
CA ILE A 4 -8.57 80.04 36.26
C ILE A 4 -7.97 79.57 34.92
N LYS A 5 -6.86 78.80 34.98
CA LYS A 5 -6.32 78.15 33.79
C LYS A 5 -6.91 76.77 33.70
N ILE A 6 -7.64 76.51 32.62
CA ILE A 6 -8.16 75.16 32.29
C ILE A 6 -7.04 74.41 31.54
N MET A 7 -6.56 73.29 32.13
CA MET A 7 -5.69 72.37 31.44
C MET A 7 -6.56 71.31 30.73
N ILE A 8 -6.46 71.21 29.42
CA ILE A 8 -7.09 70.18 28.61
C ILE A 8 -6.07 69.05 28.53
N ALA A 9 -6.38 67.87 29.16
CA ALA A 9 -5.61 66.64 29.04
C ALA A 9 -6.11 65.88 27.80
N THR A 10 -5.27 65.77 26.77
CA THR A 10 -5.52 64.91 25.60
C THR A 10 -5.08 63.49 25.92
N SER A 11 -6.07 62.59 26.06
CA SER A 11 -5.86 61.15 26.27
C SER A 11 -5.58 60.52 24.89
N GLY A 12 -4.34 60.17 24.62
CA GLY A 12 -3.94 59.40 23.44
C GLY A 12 -4.22 57.92 23.64
N LEU A 13 -5.18 57.41 22.88
CA LEU A 13 -5.50 55.98 22.84
C LEU A 13 -4.52 55.27 21.89
N ALA A 14 -3.52 54.58 22.41
CA ALA A 14 -2.63 53.71 21.62
C ALA A 14 -3.32 52.39 21.31
N ILE A 15 -3.73 52.21 20.04
CA ILE A 15 -4.22 50.92 19.55
C ILE A 15 -3.01 50.05 19.26
N ALA A 16 -2.71 49.10 20.16
CA ALA A 16 -1.73 48.04 19.93
C ALA A 16 -2.35 46.99 18.99
N GLY A 17 -1.96 47.07 17.70
CA GLY A 17 -2.31 46.01 16.73
C GLY A 17 -1.59 44.71 17.04
N LEU A 18 -2.31 43.70 17.50
CA LEU A 18 -1.85 42.31 17.59
C LEU A 18 -1.71 41.73 16.17
N VAL A 19 -0.50 41.72 15.64
CA VAL A 19 -0.16 40.94 14.45
C VAL A 19 -0.08 39.51 14.85
N SER A 20 -1.14 38.74 14.65
CA SER A 20 -1.12 37.30 14.77
C SER A 20 -0.30 36.71 13.60
N ALA A 21 0.97 36.38 13.86
CA ALA A 21 1.78 35.62 12.93
C ALA A 21 1.18 34.22 12.83
N GLY A 22 0.38 33.99 11.81
CA GLY A 22 -0.09 32.68 11.43
C GLY A 22 1.09 31.79 11.06
N PHE A 23 1.43 30.82 11.91
CA PHE A 23 2.39 29.77 11.58
C PHE A 23 1.78 28.92 10.46
N ILE A 24 2.17 29.19 9.22
CA ILE A 24 1.93 28.28 8.10
C ILE A 24 2.78 27.03 8.37
N ARG A 25 2.17 26.03 8.98
CA ARG A 25 2.77 24.70 9.08
C ARG A 25 2.83 24.12 7.67
N SER A 26 3.99 24.24 7.03
CA SER A 26 4.29 23.54 5.79
C SER A 26 4.27 22.05 6.09
N ASN A 27 3.16 21.36 5.79
CA ASN A 27 3.08 19.92 5.78
C ASN A 27 3.91 19.42 4.60
N LYS A 28 5.21 19.22 4.82
CA LYS A 28 6.04 18.46 3.87
C LYS A 28 5.44 17.07 3.74
N PRO A 29 5.13 16.58 2.53
CA PRO A 29 4.70 15.21 2.36
C PRO A 29 5.77 14.29 2.96
N VAL A 30 5.34 13.34 3.79
CA VAL A 30 6.24 12.31 4.32
C VAL A 30 6.60 11.41 3.14
N VAL A 31 7.73 11.71 2.51
CA VAL A 31 8.31 10.86 1.48
C VAL A 31 9.07 9.77 2.21
N ILE A 32 8.49 8.59 2.32
CA ILE A 32 9.22 7.41 2.80
C ILE A 32 10.04 6.93 1.61
N HIS A 33 11.28 7.40 1.52
CA HIS A 33 12.24 6.86 0.58
C HIS A 33 12.64 5.47 1.07
N SER A 34 12.45 4.44 0.25
CA SER A 34 13.21 3.21 0.40
C SER A 34 14.67 3.54 0.03
N THR A 35 15.47 3.84 1.04
CA THR A 35 16.94 3.97 0.90
C THR A 35 17.59 2.59 1.00
N ASP A 36 16.80 1.56 1.25
CA ASP A 36 17.28 0.23 1.53
C ASP A 36 17.68 -0.48 0.25
N LYS A 37 18.90 -1.01 0.26
CA LYS A 37 19.46 -1.81 -0.84
C LYS A 37 18.90 -3.24 -0.88
N SER A 38 17.91 -3.56 -0.05
CA SER A 38 17.29 -4.87 0.08
C SER A 38 15.83 -4.71 0.50
N PHE A 39 14.97 -5.64 0.12
CA PHE A 39 13.54 -5.61 0.43
C PHE A 39 12.92 -7.02 0.29
N ALA A 40 11.72 -7.20 0.83
CA ALA A 40 10.87 -8.36 0.57
C ALA A 40 9.44 -7.91 0.23
N VAL A 41 8.93 -8.35 -0.92
CA VAL A 41 7.51 -8.27 -1.28
C VAL A 41 6.91 -9.66 -1.10
N VAL A 42 5.91 -9.78 -0.26
CA VAL A 42 5.16 -11.00 0.01
C VAL A 42 3.78 -10.85 -0.60
N GLU A 43 3.45 -11.68 -1.57
CA GLU A 43 2.14 -11.76 -2.19
C GLU A 43 1.46 -13.05 -1.73
N LEU A 44 0.34 -12.94 -1.02
CA LEU A 44 -0.47 -14.10 -0.62
C LEU A 44 -1.73 -14.16 -1.48
N PHE A 45 -1.95 -15.27 -2.14
CA PHE A 45 -3.21 -15.58 -2.81
C PHE A 45 -4.09 -16.39 -1.85
N THR A 46 -5.23 -15.82 -1.49
CA THR A 46 -6.13 -16.30 -0.43
C THR A 46 -7.59 -16.16 -0.84
N SER A 47 -8.52 -16.68 -0.05
CA SER A 47 -9.96 -16.46 -0.21
C SER A 47 -10.70 -16.73 1.09
N GLU A 48 -11.75 -15.97 1.37
CA GLU A 48 -12.69 -16.27 2.46
C GLU A 48 -13.42 -17.62 2.27
N GLY A 49 -13.53 -18.10 1.01
CA GLY A 49 -14.15 -19.39 0.70
C GLY A 49 -13.25 -20.61 0.92
N CYS A 50 -11.98 -20.42 1.24
CA CYS A 50 -10.96 -21.47 1.36
C CYS A 50 -10.69 -21.78 2.85
N SER A 51 -11.02 -22.97 3.34
CA SER A 51 -10.89 -23.34 4.77
C SER A 51 -9.44 -23.46 5.25
N SER A 52 -8.49 -23.69 4.35
CA SER A 52 -7.05 -23.72 4.68
C SER A 52 -6.37 -22.35 4.64
N CYS A 53 -7.09 -21.28 4.25
CA CYS A 53 -6.53 -19.93 4.11
C CYS A 53 -6.39 -19.15 5.43
N PRO A 54 -7.31 -19.20 6.39
CA PRO A 54 -7.23 -18.39 7.60
C PRO A 54 -5.91 -18.51 8.36
N PRO A 55 -5.27 -19.69 8.52
CA PRO A 55 -3.96 -19.79 9.16
C PRO A 55 -2.85 -19.01 8.44
N ALA A 56 -2.93 -18.86 7.10
CA ALA A 56 -1.99 -18.08 6.32
C ALA A 56 -2.23 -16.56 6.51
N ASP A 57 -3.48 -16.11 6.52
CA ASP A 57 -3.85 -14.72 6.79
C ASP A 57 -3.40 -14.29 8.19
N GLU A 58 -3.61 -15.13 9.21
CA GLU A 58 -3.10 -14.90 10.56
C GLU A 58 -1.57 -14.84 10.61
N LEU A 59 -0.88 -15.72 9.88
CA LEU A 59 0.56 -15.71 9.79
C LEU A 59 1.07 -14.41 9.18
N LEU A 60 0.43 -13.92 8.12
CA LEU A 60 0.75 -12.63 7.53
C LEU A 60 0.64 -11.49 8.54
N ALA A 61 -0.40 -11.48 9.38
CA ALA A 61 -0.59 -10.46 10.41
C ALA A 61 0.54 -10.50 11.46
N ARG A 62 0.99 -11.68 11.84
CA ARG A 62 2.16 -11.83 12.75
C ARG A 62 3.44 -11.34 12.09
N VAL A 63 3.70 -11.77 10.84
CA VAL A 63 4.89 -11.39 10.06
C VAL A 63 4.95 -9.89 9.81
N GLN A 64 3.82 -9.22 9.57
CA GLN A 64 3.75 -7.77 9.45
C GLN A 64 4.25 -7.07 10.72
N LYS A 65 3.79 -7.53 11.88
CA LYS A 65 4.22 -6.98 13.19
C LYS A 65 5.70 -7.22 13.46
N GLU A 66 6.20 -8.42 13.18
CA GLU A 66 7.60 -8.82 13.37
C GLU A 66 8.58 -8.01 12.50
N ASN A 67 8.09 -7.49 11.38
CA ASN A 67 8.88 -6.73 10.42
C ASN A 67 8.47 -5.24 10.34
N ALA A 68 7.83 -4.73 11.40
CA ALA A 68 7.50 -3.31 11.47
C ALA A 68 8.76 -2.45 11.33
N GLY A 69 8.70 -1.43 10.46
CA GLY A 69 9.84 -0.55 10.17
C GLY A 69 10.90 -1.13 9.22
N LYS A 70 10.79 -2.40 8.82
CA LYS A 70 11.66 -2.98 7.79
C LYS A 70 11.04 -2.84 6.38
N PRO A 71 11.83 -2.91 5.30
CA PRO A 71 11.35 -2.84 3.93
C PRO A 71 10.66 -4.16 3.50
N VAL A 72 9.63 -4.55 4.23
CA VAL A 72 8.77 -5.69 3.94
C VAL A 72 7.40 -5.17 3.52
N TYR A 73 6.97 -5.59 2.34
CA TYR A 73 5.71 -5.19 1.71
C TYR A 73 4.82 -6.41 1.58
N ILE A 74 3.65 -6.37 2.19
CA ILE A 74 2.69 -7.48 2.20
C ILE A 74 1.50 -7.10 1.33
N LEU A 75 1.04 -8.03 0.51
CA LEU A 75 -0.04 -7.89 -0.44
C LEU A 75 -0.91 -9.15 -0.39
N ALA A 76 -2.13 -9.05 0.13
CA ALA A 76 -3.09 -10.15 0.13
C ALA A 76 -4.06 -10.00 -1.05
N TYR A 77 -4.04 -10.98 -1.95
CA TYR A 77 -4.86 -11.05 -3.14
C TYR A 77 -5.98 -12.07 -2.93
N HIS A 78 -7.21 -11.60 -2.85
CA HIS A 78 -8.36 -12.47 -2.73
C HIS A 78 -8.80 -12.95 -4.12
N VAL A 79 -8.60 -14.24 -4.39
CA VAL A 79 -8.93 -14.85 -5.68
C VAL A 79 -10.43 -15.16 -5.78
N ASP A 80 -11.00 -15.10 -6.98
CA ASP A 80 -12.44 -15.20 -7.20
C ASP A 80 -12.93 -16.61 -7.54
N TYR A 81 -12.04 -17.56 -7.85
CA TYR A 81 -12.46 -18.89 -8.28
C TYR A 81 -13.09 -19.75 -7.15
N TRP A 82 -12.97 -19.33 -5.89
CA TRP A 82 -13.67 -19.92 -4.76
C TRP A 82 -15.14 -19.48 -4.65
N ASN A 83 -15.51 -18.34 -5.25
CA ASN A 83 -16.87 -17.77 -5.15
C ASN A 83 -17.97 -18.72 -5.63
N ARG A 84 -17.66 -19.65 -6.53
CA ARG A 84 -18.57 -20.68 -7.03
C ARG A 84 -19.00 -21.72 -5.99
N LEU A 85 -18.34 -21.76 -4.84
CA LEU A 85 -18.56 -22.75 -3.77
C LEU A 85 -19.47 -22.25 -2.65
N GLY A 86 -20.32 -21.26 -2.94
CA GLY A 86 -21.40 -20.83 -2.07
C GLY A 86 -21.14 -19.58 -1.22
N TRP A 87 -19.94 -19.00 -1.28
CA TRP A 87 -19.62 -17.72 -0.64
C TRP A 87 -18.91 -16.80 -1.62
N LYS A 88 -19.44 -15.59 -1.81
CA LYS A 88 -18.77 -14.56 -2.61
C LYS A 88 -17.90 -13.71 -1.68
N ASP A 89 -16.60 -13.89 -1.77
CA ASP A 89 -15.62 -13.06 -1.08
C ASP A 89 -15.68 -11.62 -1.61
N SER A 90 -15.98 -10.67 -0.71
CA SER A 90 -16.19 -9.27 -1.05
C SER A 90 -14.90 -8.54 -1.49
N PHE A 91 -13.75 -9.11 -1.21
CA PHE A 91 -12.44 -8.58 -1.60
C PHE A 91 -11.90 -9.23 -2.88
N SER A 92 -12.54 -10.29 -3.37
CA SER A 92 -12.07 -11.05 -4.52
C SER A 92 -12.22 -10.30 -5.84
N HIS A 93 -11.26 -10.52 -6.73
CA HIS A 93 -11.28 -9.97 -8.08
C HIS A 93 -10.65 -10.92 -9.08
N ALA A 94 -11.22 -11.01 -10.30
CA ALA A 94 -10.72 -11.88 -11.37
C ALA A 94 -9.28 -11.54 -11.79
N ASP A 95 -8.87 -10.27 -11.70
CA ASP A 95 -7.48 -9.87 -11.97
C ASP A 95 -6.48 -10.49 -10.99
N PHE A 96 -6.90 -10.83 -9.78
CA PHE A 96 -6.03 -11.46 -8.78
C PHE A 96 -5.84 -12.95 -9.11
N SER A 97 -6.88 -13.65 -9.53
CA SER A 97 -6.77 -15.01 -10.07
C SER A 97 -5.93 -15.05 -11.33
N LYS A 98 -6.08 -14.05 -12.22
CA LYS A 98 -5.23 -13.89 -13.41
C LYS A 98 -3.76 -13.65 -13.02
N ARG A 99 -3.48 -12.78 -12.03
CA ARG A 99 -2.12 -12.56 -11.54
C ARG A 99 -1.49 -13.84 -11.01
N GLN A 100 -2.24 -14.64 -10.26
CA GLN A 100 -1.79 -15.93 -9.77
C GLN A 100 -1.45 -16.89 -10.92
N SER A 101 -2.29 -16.95 -11.96
CA SER A 101 -2.04 -17.77 -13.15
C SER A 101 -0.81 -17.32 -13.92
N ILE A 102 -0.53 -16.02 -13.97
CA ILE A 102 0.70 -15.49 -14.57
C ILE A 102 1.93 -15.95 -13.77
N TYR A 103 1.86 -15.96 -12.43
CA TYR A 103 2.93 -16.53 -11.60
C TYR A 103 3.12 -18.01 -11.84
N ALA A 104 2.05 -18.79 -12.00
CA ALA A 104 2.16 -20.20 -12.35
C ALA A 104 2.98 -20.42 -13.64
N ASN A 105 2.77 -19.55 -14.65
CA ASN A 105 3.55 -19.60 -15.88
C ASN A 105 5.02 -19.21 -15.66
N TRP A 106 5.31 -18.11 -14.96
CA TRP A 106 6.68 -17.67 -14.70
C TRP A 106 7.49 -18.64 -13.86
N LEU A 107 6.85 -19.33 -12.92
CA LEU A 107 7.47 -20.26 -11.98
C LEU A 107 7.35 -21.73 -12.45
N HIS A 108 6.79 -21.96 -13.65
CA HIS A 108 6.61 -23.30 -14.24
C HIS A 108 5.84 -24.27 -13.32
N LEU A 109 4.79 -23.77 -12.65
CA LEU A 109 3.96 -24.58 -11.76
C LEU A 109 2.91 -25.34 -12.57
N SER A 110 2.54 -26.52 -12.08
CA SER A 110 1.51 -27.37 -12.68
C SER A 110 0.07 -26.83 -12.49
N GLY A 111 -0.11 -25.86 -11.58
CA GLY A 111 -1.41 -25.26 -11.29
C GLY A 111 -1.34 -24.18 -10.21
N VAL A 112 -2.49 -23.64 -9.88
CA VAL A 112 -2.66 -22.64 -8.81
C VAL A 112 -3.41 -23.25 -7.63
N TYR A 113 -3.14 -22.76 -6.43
CA TYR A 113 -3.79 -23.22 -5.21
C TYR A 113 -3.86 -22.09 -4.16
N THR A 114 -4.67 -22.26 -3.14
CA THR A 114 -4.69 -21.38 -1.96
C THR A 114 -4.56 -22.16 -0.67
N PRO A 115 -3.93 -21.60 0.37
CA PRO A 115 -3.19 -20.33 0.34
C PRO A 115 -1.82 -20.49 -0.33
N GLN A 116 -1.49 -19.65 -1.29
CA GLN A 116 -0.19 -19.63 -1.97
C GLN A 116 0.54 -18.33 -1.68
N ALA A 117 1.78 -18.40 -1.20
CA ALA A 117 2.66 -17.25 -1.03
C ALA A 117 3.70 -17.20 -2.14
N VAL A 118 3.97 -15.98 -2.64
CA VAL A 118 5.06 -15.69 -3.57
C VAL A 118 5.92 -14.58 -2.99
N VAL A 119 7.22 -14.78 -2.87
CA VAL A 119 8.17 -13.79 -2.34
C VAL A 119 9.07 -13.28 -3.45
N ASN A 120 9.09 -11.95 -3.61
CA ASN A 120 9.82 -11.21 -4.66
C ASN A 120 9.59 -11.76 -6.08
N GLY A 121 8.46 -12.41 -6.33
CA GLY A 121 8.10 -12.99 -7.60
C GLY A 121 8.95 -14.19 -8.03
N GLN A 122 9.74 -14.80 -7.11
CA GLN A 122 10.72 -15.82 -7.43
C GLN A 122 10.59 -17.11 -6.62
N THR A 123 10.04 -17.04 -5.42
CA THR A 123 9.91 -18.18 -4.52
C THR A 123 8.46 -18.35 -4.12
N GLU A 124 7.87 -19.51 -4.44
CA GLU A 124 6.50 -19.82 -4.07
C GLU A 124 6.42 -20.99 -3.09
N PHE A 125 5.39 -21.03 -2.28
CA PHE A 125 5.12 -22.10 -1.31
C PHE A 125 3.73 -21.93 -0.67
N VAL A 126 3.30 -22.97 0.06
CA VAL A 126 2.04 -22.90 0.84
C VAL A 126 2.08 -21.76 1.83
N GLY A 127 1.13 -20.82 1.73
CA GLY A 127 1.13 -19.56 2.47
C GLY A 127 1.16 -19.69 3.99
N SER A 128 0.70 -20.82 4.54
CA SER A 128 0.75 -21.13 5.98
C SER A 128 2.07 -21.76 6.45
N ALA A 129 3.05 -21.98 5.53
CA ALA A 129 4.37 -22.54 5.88
C ALA A 129 5.24 -21.50 6.60
N GLN A 130 5.03 -21.38 7.91
CA GLN A 130 5.58 -20.31 8.77
C GLN A 130 7.11 -20.18 8.68
N GLY A 131 7.84 -21.28 8.77
CA GLY A 131 9.30 -21.30 8.71
C GLY A 131 9.82 -20.86 7.35
N THR A 132 9.19 -21.36 6.27
CA THR A 132 9.53 -21.03 4.89
C THR A 132 9.32 -19.54 4.60
N LEU A 133 8.18 -18.98 5.02
CA LEU A 133 7.87 -17.56 4.83
C LEU A 133 8.90 -16.65 5.52
N ARG A 134 9.20 -16.90 6.81
CA ARG A 134 10.18 -16.09 7.53
C ARG A 134 11.58 -16.22 6.94
N ASN A 135 11.98 -17.42 6.54
CA ASN A 135 13.27 -17.63 5.89
C ASN A 135 13.34 -16.90 4.53
N ALA A 136 12.31 -16.97 3.70
CA ALA A 136 12.25 -16.28 2.43
C ALA A 136 12.36 -14.76 2.61
N ILE A 137 11.64 -14.18 3.58
CA ILE A 137 11.75 -12.75 3.90
C ILE A 137 13.17 -12.39 4.34
N ARG A 138 13.74 -13.12 5.31
CA ARG A 138 15.09 -12.88 5.81
C ARG A 138 16.13 -12.93 4.68
N THR A 139 16.10 -13.95 3.86
CA THR A 139 17.02 -14.12 2.75
C THR A 139 16.92 -12.98 1.73
N ASN A 140 15.72 -12.46 1.46
CA ASN A 140 15.55 -11.33 0.55
C ASN A 140 15.98 -10.00 1.17
N LEU A 141 15.84 -9.81 2.47
CA LEU A 141 16.35 -8.64 3.19
C LEU A 141 17.89 -8.61 3.26
N GLU A 142 18.57 -9.73 3.06
CA GLU A 142 20.03 -9.84 3.00
C GLU A 142 20.58 -9.64 1.57
N LYS A 143 19.73 -9.70 0.53
CA LYS A 143 20.15 -9.56 -0.87
C LYS A 143 20.12 -8.09 -1.32
N PRO A 144 21.27 -7.48 -1.66
CA PRO A 144 21.28 -6.14 -2.19
C PRO A 144 20.60 -6.09 -3.56
N THR A 145 19.84 -5.03 -3.82
CA THR A 145 19.32 -4.71 -5.15
C THR A 145 20.03 -3.48 -5.73
N LYS A 146 20.17 -3.43 -7.05
CA LYS A 146 20.67 -2.25 -7.77
C LYS A 146 19.52 -1.36 -8.23
N ALA A 147 18.31 -1.90 -8.25
CA ALA A 147 17.13 -1.16 -8.66
C ALA A 147 16.52 -0.39 -7.50
N LYS A 148 15.91 0.75 -7.82
CA LYS A 148 15.18 1.59 -6.88
C LYS A 148 13.89 2.09 -7.51
N VAL A 149 12.85 2.22 -6.72
CA VAL A 149 11.63 2.94 -7.07
C VAL A 149 11.32 3.96 -5.99
N THR A 150 10.92 5.14 -6.40
CA THR A 150 10.50 6.22 -5.49
C THR A 150 9.11 6.67 -5.91
N LEU A 151 8.21 6.78 -4.94
CA LEU A 151 6.86 7.30 -5.11
C LEU A 151 6.76 8.65 -4.38
N THR A 152 6.35 9.70 -5.10
CA THR A 152 6.27 11.07 -4.55
C THR A 152 4.98 11.76 -4.99
N GLY A 153 4.61 12.82 -4.28
CA GLY A 153 3.49 13.67 -4.68
C GLY A 153 2.15 12.92 -4.71
N LEU A 154 1.97 11.92 -3.81
CA LEU A 154 0.70 11.21 -3.70
C LEU A 154 -0.38 12.20 -3.27
N ALA A 155 -1.36 12.40 -4.14
CA ALA A 155 -2.48 13.31 -3.94
C ALA A 155 -3.78 12.63 -4.34
N VAL A 156 -4.85 12.99 -3.65
CA VAL A 156 -6.20 12.48 -3.93
C VAL A 156 -7.02 13.62 -4.53
N ASN A 157 -7.66 13.35 -5.65
CA ASN A 157 -8.60 14.26 -6.29
C ASN A 157 -9.83 13.44 -6.73
N ASN A 158 -11.00 13.79 -6.18
CA ASN A 158 -12.23 13.03 -6.38
C ASN A 158 -12.05 11.54 -6.03
N HIS A 159 -12.24 10.66 -7.00
CA HIS A 159 -12.13 9.20 -6.87
C HIS A 159 -10.81 8.64 -7.42
N GLU A 160 -9.77 9.46 -7.54
CA GLU A 160 -8.47 9.03 -8.02
C GLU A 160 -7.33 9.50 -7.10
N ALA A 161 -6.34 8.63 -6.94
CA ALA A 161 -5.06 9.01 -6.36
C ALA A 161 -4.03 9.16 -7.47
N THR A 162 -3.38 10.31 -7.55
CA THR A 162 -2.26 10.58 -8.46
C THR A 162 -0.94 10.42 -7.72
N VAL A 163 0.05 9.86 -8.39
CA VAL A 163 1.39 9.67 -7.85
C VAL A 163 2.44 9.88 -8.92
N LYS A 164 3.55 10.51 -8.57
CA LYS A 164 4.76 10.59 -9.40
C LYS A 164 5.68 9.45 -9.02
N TYR A 165 6.37 8.89 -10.02
CA TYR A 165 7.34 7.83 -9.78
C TYR A 165 8.67 8.13 -10.46
N THR A 166 9.74 7.60 -9.89
CA THR A 166 11.08 7.54 -10.46
C THR A 166 11.63 6.15 -10.25
N THR A 167 12.26 5.56 -11.29
CA THR A 167 12.91 4.26 -11.21
C THR A 167 14.36 4.37 -11.65
N GLU A 168 15.25 3.65 -10.98
CA GLU A 168 16.67 3.58 -11.26
C GLU A 168 17.08 2.11 -11.33
N GLY A 169 17.99 1.74 -12.24
CA GLY A 169 18.54 0.37 -12.32
C GLY A 169 17.52 -0.74 -12.59
N SER A 170 16.32 -0.40 -13.06
CA SER A 170 15.21 -1.35 -13.22
C SER A 170 15.42 -2.39 -14.34
N GLY A 171 16.32 -2.14 -15.28
CA GLY A 171 16.52 -3.00 -16.45
C GLY A 171 15.43 -2.87 -17.50
N ASP A 172 15.54 -3.70 -18.54
CA ASP A 172 14.55 -3.80 -19.61
C ASP A 172 13.42 -4.77 -19.22
N ASN A 173 12.34 -4.77 -20.02
CA ASN A 173 11.17 -5.62 -19.81
C ASN A 173 10.59 -5.51 -18.39
N THR A 174 10.55 -4.29 -17.85
CA THR A 174 10.01 -4.03 -16.51
C THR A 174 8.75 -3.18 -16.56
N ALA A 175 7.85 -3.44 -15.62
CA ALA A 175 6.68 -2.63 -15.37
C ALA A 175 6.68 -2.13 -13.92
N LEU A 176 6.19 -0.92 -13.71
CA LEU A 176 5.78 -0.44 -12.40
C LEU A 176 4.37 -0.96 -12.12
N VAL A 177 4.24 -1.74 -11.07
CA VAL A 177 2.94 -2.19 -10.57
C VAL A 177 2.59 -1.38 -9.33
N LEU A 178 1.44 -0.72 -9.36
CA LEU A 178 0.87 0.00 -8.22
C LEU A 178 -0.26 -0.82 -7.63
N ALA A 179 -0.22 -1.04 -6.33
CA ALA A 179 -1.27 -1.69 -5.56
C ALA A 179 -1.89 -0.69 -4.57
N LEU A 180 -3.19 -0.44 -4.70
CA LEU A 180 -3.98 0.22 -3.67
C LEU A 180 -4.34 -0.84 -2.63
N VAL A 181 -3.87 -0.66 -1.41
CA VAL A 181 -3.96 -1.66 -0.34
C VAL A 181 -4.81 -1.16 0.81
N ARG A 182 -5.85 -1.90 1.16
CA ARG A 182 -6.62 -1.71 2.39
C ARG A 182 -5.88 -2.38 3.54
N LYS A 183 -5.51 -1.63 4.56
CA LYS A 183 -4.63 -2.10 5.64
C LYS A 183 -5.22 -3.24 6.46
N ASN A 184 -6.52 -3.19 6.72
CA ASN A 184 -7.23 -4.23 7.46
C ASN A 184 -8.73 -4.23 7.14
N ALA A 185 -9.35 -5.37 7.32
CA ALA A 185 -10.81 -5.55 7.29
C ALA A 185 -11.21 -6.78 8.10
N THR A 186 -12.49 -6.86 8.42
CA THR A 186 -13.11 -8.03 9.06
C THR A 186 -14.37 -8.40 8.29
N SER A 187 -14.58 -9.69 8.07
CA SER A 187 -15.76 -10.25 7.40
C SER A 187 -16.44 -11.30 8.26
N VAL A 188 -17.76 -11.28 8.26
CA VAL A 188 -18.59 -12.37 8.80
C VAL A 188 -19.02 -13.25 7.64
N VAL A 189 -18.38 -14.40 7.49
CA VAL A 189 -18.64 -15.35 6.41
C VAL A 189 -19.92 -16.12 6.74
N LYS A 190 -20.92 -16.08 5.84
CA LYS A 190 -22.24 -16.64 6.11
C LYS A 190 -22.46 -18.04 5.54
N SER A 191 -21.62 -18.43 4.57
CA SER A 191 -21.75 -19.73 3.88
C SER A 191 -20.42 -20.18 3.28
N GLY A 192 -20.38 -21.36 2.63
CA GLY A 192 -19.14 -21.97 2.16
C GLY A 192 -18.35 -22.64 3.28
N GLU A 193 -17.09 -22.99 3.00
CA GLU A 193 -16.25 -23.77 3.94
C GLU A 193 -15.96 -23.05 5.26
N ASN A 194 -15.94 -21.71 5.25
CA ASN A 194 -15.73 -20.88 6.45
C ASN A 194 -17.03 -20.28 6.97
N GLY A 195 -18.21 -20.83 6.60
CA GLY A 195 -19.51 -20.36 7.08
C GLY A 195 -19.61 -20.33 8.61
N GLY A 196 -20.12 -19.22 9.16
CA GLY A 196 -20.24 -18.98 10.60
C GLY A 196 -19.00 -18.36 11.27
N HIS A 197 -17.89 -18.20 10.56
CA HIS A 197 -16.66 -17.62 11.10
C HIS A 197 -16.56 -16.12 10.81
N THR A 198 -15.91 -15.41 11.72
CA THR A 198 -15.45 -14.03 11.51
C THR A 198 -13.97 -14.06 11.16
N LEU A 199 -13.64 -13.63 9.95
CA LEU A 199 -12.27 -13.60 9.45
C LEU A 199 -11.71 -12.19 9.51
N SER A 200 -10.43 -12.08 9.86
CA SER A 200 -9.67 -10.82 9.89
C SER A 200 -8.60 -10.84 8.82
N HIS A 201 -8.58 -9.82 7.99
CA HIS A 201 -7.65 -9.70 6.87
C HIS A 201 -6.78 -8.45 7.01
N ILE A 202 -5.56 -8.55 6.53
CA ILE A 202 -4.61 -7.43 6.48
C ILE A 202 -4.07 -7.23 5.07
N GLN A 203 -3.64 -6.02 4.76
CA GLN A 203 -2.94 -5.70 3.52
C GLN A 203 -3.65 -6.18 2.24
N ILE A 204 -4.96 -6.04 2.22
CA ILE A 204 -5.85 -6.49 1.16
C ILE A 204 -5.66 -5.62 -0.07
N VAL A 205 -5.25 -6.20 -1.18
CA VAL A 205 -5.16 -5.47 -2.45
C VAL A 205 -6.59 -5.20 -2.95
N ASN A 206 -6.89 -3.92 -3.12
CA ASN A 206 -8.17 -3.47 -3.65
C ASN A 206 -8.12 -3.24 -5.17
N LYS A 207 -7.01 -2.67 -5.65
CA LYS A 207 -6.82 -2.36 -7.07
C LYS A 207 -5.35 -2.52 -7.46
N LEU A 208 -5.12 -2.98 -8.69
CA LEU A 208 -3.80 -3.01 -9.31
C LEU A 208 -3.78 -2.14 -10.56
N LYS A 209 -2.65 -1.50 -10.80
CA LYS A 209 -2.35 -0.84 -12.08
C LYS A 209 -0.92 -1.15 -12.49
N SER A 210 -0.74 -1.63 -13.71
CA SER A 210 0.58 -1.92 -14.27
C SER A 210 0.91 -0.92 -15.39
N ILE A 211 2.14 -0.42 -15.40
CA ILE A 211 2.66 0.56 -16.36
C ILE A 211 3.98 0.05 -16.88
N GLN A 212 4.06 -0.20 -18.20
CA GLN A 212 5.32 -0.58 -18.82
C GLN A 212 6.30 0.59 -18.73
N LEU A 213 7.49 0.33 -18.20
CA LEU A 213 8.49 1.39 -17.98
C LEU A 213 9.26 1.72 -19.26
N GLY A 214 9.62 0.73 -20.06
CA GLY A 214 10.44 0.94 -21.27
C GLY A 214 11.64 1.85 -20.96
N ASN A 215 11.80 2.91 -21.75
CA ASN A 215 12.83 3.95 -21.55
C ASN A 215 12.39 5.03 -20.52
N ASN A 216 11.12 5.04 -20.09
CA ASN A 216 10.59 6.06 -19.20
C ASN A 216 10.90 5.69 -17.74
N LYS A 217 11.95 6.29 -17.19
CA LYS A 217 12.37 6.07 -15.81
C LYS A 217 11.63 6.97 -14.81
N THR A 218 10.89 7.95 -15.29
CA THR A 218 10.09 8.88 -14.48
C THR A 218 8.73 9.10 -15.13
N GLY A 219 7.72 9.37 -14.31
CA GLY A 219 6.38 9.66 -14.81
C GLY A 219 5.40 10.00 -13.69
N ALA A 220 4.17 10.19 -14.10
CA ALA A 220 3.03 10.33 -13.20
C ALA A 220 1.89 9.43 -13.69
N THR A 221 1.10 8.94 -12.76
CA THR A 221 -0.05 8.09 -13.05
C THR A 221 -1.11 8.26 -11.96
N SER A 222 -2.31 7.78 -12.23
CA SER A 222 -3.39 7.71 -11.25
C SER A 222 -3.85 6.27 -11.02
N ILE A 223 -4.47 6.04 -9.89
CA ILE A 223 -5.17 4.79 -9.55
C ILE A 223 -6.54 5.16 -8.97
N GLU A 224 -7.57 4.45 -9.41
CA GLU A 224 -8.95 4.65 -8.96
C GLU A 224 -9.10 4.26 -7.49
N LEU A 225 -9.85 5.06 -6.75
CA LEU A 225 -10.14 4.85 -5.34
C LEU A 225 -11.57 4.31 -5.15
N PRO A 226 -11.80 3.37 -4.23
CA PRO A 226 -13.14 2.90 -3.93
C PRO A 226 -13.97 4.00 -3.24
N HIS A 227 -15.30 3.93 -3.35
CA HIS A 227 -16.20 4.87 -2.69
C HIS A 227 -15.99 4.91 -1.16
N SER A 228 -15.58 3.80 -0.56
CA SER A 228 -15.27 3.69 0.88
C SER A 228 -13.83 4.10 1.25
N PHE A 229 -13.14 4.81 0.35
CA PHE A 229 -11.75 5.22 0.60
C PHE A 229 -11.62 6.13 1.82
N SER A 230 -10.59 5.87 2.63
CA SER A 230 -10.08 6.83 3.61
C SER A 230 -8.56 6.76 3.67
N ALA A 231 -7.90 7.90 3.84
CA ALA A 231 -6.44 7.99 3.87
C ALA A 231 -5.80 7.14 4.98
N GLN A 232 -6.52 6.92 6.09
CA GLN A 232 -6.06 6.11 7.22
C GLN A 232 -6.13 4.62 6.93
N ALA A 233 -7.17 4.18 6.19
CA ALA A 233 -7.45 2.78 5.95
C ALA A 233 -6.66 2.20 4.77
N TYR A 234 -6.06 3.06 3.92
CA TYR A 234 -5.37 2.64 2.71
C TYR A 234 -3.91 3.10 2.68
N GLU A 235 -3.12 2.42 1.89
CA GLU A 235 -1.78 2.83 1.48
C GLU A 235 -1.55 2.45 0.01
N LEU A 236 -0.56 3.07 -0.62
CA LEU A 236 -0.12 2.74 -1.97
C LEU A 236 1.23 2.03 -1.89
N ILE A 237 1.31 0.83 -2.44
CA ILE A 237 2.56 0.08 -2.61
C ILE A 237 2.86 0.04 -4.10
N GLY A 238 4.08 0.43 -4.47
CA GLY A 238 4.59 0.32 -5.84
C GLY A 238 5.79 -0.60 -5.87
N PHE A 239 5.85 -1.47 -6.87
CA PHE A 239 7.01 -2.31 -7.10
C PHE A 239 7.33 -2.43 -8.59
N VAL A 240 8.60 -2.59 -8.89
CA VAL A 240 9.08 -2.80 -10.26
C VAL A 240 9.26 -4.29 -10.49
N GLN A 241 8.55 -4.81 -11.48
CA GLN A 241 8.50 -6.24 -11.79
C GLN A 241 8.98 -6.50 -13.21
N ASN A 242 9.85 -7.49 -13.38
CA ASN A 242 10.23 -8.00 -14.70
C ASN A 242 9.04 -8.76 -15.29
N THR A 243 8.63 -8.39 -16.51
CA THR A 243 7.43 -8.93 -17.16
C THR A 243 7.64 -10.27 -17.87
N GLN A 244 8.87 -10.74 -17.93
CA GLN A 244 9.22 -12.05 -18.52
C GLN A 244 9.45 -13.12 -17.44
N THR A 245 9.96 -12.72 -16.26
CA THR A 245 10.37 -13.68 -15.21
C THR A 245 9.54 -13.58 -13.94
N GLY A 246 8.72 -12.53 -13.80
CA GLY A 246 7.99 -12.25 -12.59
C GLY A 246 8.81 -11.65 -11.44
N GLN A 247 10.15 -11.59 -11.56
CA GLN A 247 11.03 -11.08 -10.52
C GLN A 247 10.70 -9.63 -10.16
N ILE A 248 10.52 -9.35 -8.87
CA ILE A 248 10.38 -7.99 -8.35
C ILE A 248 11.78 -7.49 -7.99
N VAL A 249 12.18 -6.33 -8.55
CA VAL A 249 13.54 -5.80 -8.43
C VAL A 249 13.64 -4.55 -7.57
N ALA A 250 12.52 -3.89 -7.28
CA ALA A 250 12.43 -2.75 -6.37
C ALA A 250 11.01 -2.62 -5.81
N ALA A 251 10.87 -2.08 -4.60
CA ALA A 251 9.56 -1.76 -4.02
C ALA A 251 9.62 -0.51 -3.14
N ALA A 252 8.50 0.19 -3.04
CA ALA A 252 8.32 1.35 -2.18
C ALA A 252 6.85 1.43 -1.71
N ARG A 253 6.62 2.13 -0.60
CA ARG A 253 5.26 2.47 -0.16
C ARG A 253 5.11 3.98 -0.03
N SER A 254 3.88 4.44 -0.20
CA SER A 254 3.48 5.81 0.09
C SER A 254 2.18 5.80 0.89
N ALA A 255 2.19 6.48 2.03
CA ALA A 255 1.00 6.66 2.83
C ALA A 255 0.20 7.85 2.30
N PHE A 256 -1.13 7.73 2.32
CA PHE A 256 -2.00 8.88 2.11
C PHE A 256 -1.88 9.80 3.33
N SER A 257 -1.39 11.01 3.13
CA SER A 257 -1.40 12.02 4.19
C SER A 257 -2.84 12.43 4.50
N GLN A 258 -3.13 12.71 5.77
CA GLN A 258 -4.41 13.35 6.12
C GLN A 258 -4.49 14.68 5.37
N MET A 259 -5.44 14.79 4.44
CA MET A 259 -5.81 16.08 3.90
C MET A 259 -6.45 16.85 5.05
N VAL A 260 -5.80 17.92 5.49
CA VAL A 260 -6.48 18.97 6.24
C VAL A 260 -7.45 19.57 5.23
N ILE A 261 -8.73 19.21 5.33
CA ILE A 261 -9.79 19.92 4.63
C ILE A 261 -9.71 21.33 5.21
N ALA A 262 -9.17 22.27 4.45
CA ALA A 262 -9.32 23.68 4.76
C ALA A 262 -10.84 23.94 4.70
N GLY A 263 -11.44 24.06 5.87
CA GLY A 263 -12.84 24.42 5.98
C GLY A 263 -13.06 25.78 5.30
N ASN A 264 -14.10 25.83 4.49
CA ASN A 264 -14.65 27.07 3.96
C ASN A 264 -15.09 28.00 5.10
#